data_bd7132277df3e910a578dc7fc99af4a5
#
_entry.id   bd7132277df3e910a578dc7fc99af4a5
#
_cell.length_a   1.000
_cell.length_b   1.000
_cell.length_c   1.000
_cell.angle_alpha   90.00
_cell.angle_beta   90.00
_cell.angle_gamma   90.00
#
_symmetry.space_group_name_H-M   'P 1'
#
loop_
_entity.id
_entity.type
_entity.pdbx_description
1 polymer ?
#
loop_
_entity_poly.entity_id
_entity_poly.type
_entity_poly.pdbx_seq_one_letter_code
_entity_poly.pdbx_strand_id
1 'polypeptide(L)' 'MDINDAIIKRIEEICKEKKINVCGATLNGGKSPSAIYDLIKGRTKCSKVSTIKAFCQGAGITLSAFFDKEYFNDFEE' A
#
# COMPACT_ATOMS: atom_id res chain seq x y z
N MET A 1 14.34 -1.83 8.15
CA MET A 1 13.09 -1.77 7.37
C MET A 1 13.42 -1.55 5.90
N ASP A 2 12.91 -2.37 5.02
CA ASP A 2 13.09 -2.15 3.58
C ASP A 2 11.87 -1.42 3.00
N ILE A 3 11.92 -1.10 1.71
CA ILE A 3 10.83 -0.33 1.08
C ILE A 3 9.50 -1.08 1.10
N ASN A 4 9.52 -2.41 0.98
CA ASN A 4 8.30 -3.20 1.04
C ASN A 4 7.67 -3.14 2.44
N ASP A 5 8.50 -3.23 3.48
CA ASP A 5 8.02 -3.09 4.86
C ASP A 5 7.38 -1.72 5.09
N ALA A 6 8.00 -0.68 4.55
CA ALA A 6 7.46 0.68 4.67
C ALA A 6 6.11 0.79 3.95
N ILE A 7 5.99 0.20 2.77
CA ILE A 7 4.74 0.20 2.01
C ILE A 7 3.63 -0.53 2.77
N ILE A 8 3.94 -1.70 3.31
CA ILE A 8 2.98 -2.49 4.10
C ILE A 8 2.53 -1.69 5.32
N LYS A 9 3.47 -1.09 6.03
CA LYS A 9 3.17 -0.26 7.19
C LYS A 9 2.22 0.89 6.82
N ARG A 10 2.48 1.55 5.70
CA ARG A 10 1.64 2.67 5.25
C ARG A 10 0.24 2.21 4.90
N ILE A 11 0.11 1.06 4.22
CA ILE A 11 -1.21 0.49 3.89
C ILE A 11 -1.99 0.23 5.17
N GLU A 12 -1.36 -0.39 6.17
CA GLU A 12 -2.01 -0.69 7.43
C GLU A 12 -2.44 0.58 8.16
N GLU A 13 -1.61 1.61 8.18
CA GLU A 13 -1.94 2.89 8.79
C GLU A 13 -3.16 3.54 8.15
N ILE A 14 -3.19 3.54 6.83
CA ILE A 14 -4.30 4.15 6.09
C ILE A 14 -5.60 3.39 6.33
N CYS A 15 -5.54 2.06 6.30
CA CYS A 15 -6.71 1.24 6.54
C CYS A 15 -7.27 1.47 7.94
N LYS A 16 -6.40 1.55 8.93
CA LYS A 16 -6.80 1.80 10.31
C LYS A 16 -7.38 3.20 10.48
N GLU A 17 -6.71 4.19 9.92
CA GLU A 17 -7.12 5.59 10.02
C GLU A 17 -8.47 5.84 9.35
N LYS A 18 -8.67 5.27 8.17
CA LYS A 18 -9.90 5.47 7.40
C LYS A 18 -10.96 4.41 7.70
N LYS A 19 -10.63 3.42 8.51
CA LYS A 19 -11.52 2.29 8.84
C LYS A 19 -12.01 1.57 7.58
N ILE A 20 -11.08 1.30 6.68
CA ILE A 20 -11.35 0.61 5.43
C ILE A 20 -10.62 -0.73 5.39
N ASN A 21 -11.07 -1.57 4.47
CA ASN A 21 -10.50 -2.88 4.23
C ASN A 21 -9.57 -2.79 3.03
N VAL A 22 -8.36 -3.36 3.13
CA VAL A 22 -7.37 -3.31 2.06
C VAL A 22 -7.90 -3.97 0.78
N CYS A 23 -8.63 -5.05 0.93
CA CYS A 23 -9.23 -5.79 -0.18
C CYS A 23 -10.24 -4.92 -0.93
N GLY A 24 -11.16 -4.31 -0.18
CA GLY A 24 -12.19 -3.44 -0.75
C GLY A 24 -11.59 -2.22 -1.43
N ALA A 25 -10.58 -1.59 -0.82
CA ALA A 25 -9.92 -0.44 -1.42
C ALA A 25 -9.26 -0.79 -2.74
N THR A 26 -8.56 -1.94 -2.79
CA THR A 26 -7.86 -2.37 -3.99
C THR A 26 -8.86 -2.67 -5.11
N LEU A 27 -9.98 -3.34 -4.80
CA LEU A 27 -11.04 -3.60 -5.77
C LEU A 27 -11.64 -2.32 -6.33
N ASN A 28 -11.91 -1.35 -5.45
CA ASN A 28 -12.45 -0.06 -5.86
C ASN A 28 -11.51 0.69 -6.80
N GLY A 29 -10.22 0.43 -6.67
CA GLY A 29 -9.20 1.01 -7.54
C GLY A 29 -8.99 0.25 -8.85
N GLY A 30 -9.74 -0.83 -9.07
CA GLY A 30 -9.69 -1.58 -10.33
C GLY A 30 -8.66 -2.69 -10.40
N LYS A 31 -8.09 -3.10 -9.26
CA LYS A 31 -7.13 -4.20 -9.21
C LYS A 31 -7.67 -5.38 -8.41
N SER A 32 -7.16 -6.57 -8.72
CA SER A 32 -7.48 -7.77 -7.97
C SER A 32 -6.87 -7.71 -6.57
N PRO A 33 -7.62 -8.09 -5.52
CA PRO A 33 -7.06 -8.13 -4.17
C PRO A 33 -5.85 -9.03 -4.01
N SER A 34 -5.71 -10.05 -4.85
CA SER A 34 -4.57 -10.97 -4.75
C SER A 34 -3.23 -10.26 -4.91
N ALA A 35 -3.17 -9.21 -5.73
CA ALA A 35 -1.94 -8.44 -5.93
C ALA A 35 -1.46 -7.77 -4.64
N ILE A 36 -2.37 -7.19 -3.88
CA ILE A 36 -2.01 -6.52 -2.63
C ILE A 36 -1.77 -7.54 -1.51
N TYR A 37 -2.49 -8.63 -1.48
CA TYR A 37 -2.27 -9.68 -0.49
C TYR A 37 -0.92 -10.36 -0.67
N ASP A 38 -0.47 -10.56 -1.90
CA ASP A 38 0.86 -11.13 -2.17
C ASP A 38 1.94 -10.24 -1.59
N LEU A 39 1.77 -8.93 -1.69
CA LEU A 39 2.69 -7.97 -1.10
C LEU A 39 2.67 -8.06 0.44
N ILE A 40 1.49 -8.02 1.04
CA ILE A 40 1.33 -8.03 2.50
C ILE A 40 1.86 -9.32 3.10
N LYS A 41 1.63 -10.44 2.45
CA LYS A 41 2.07 -11.75 2.94
C LYS A 41 3.53 -12.07 2.61
N GLY A 42 4.23 -11.15 1.96
CA GLY A 42 5.63 -11.33 1.63
C GLY A 42 5.90 -12.30 0.50
N ARG A 43 4.90 -12.61 -0.31
CA ARG A 43 5.05 -13.52 -1.45
C ARG A 43 5.74 -12.87 -2.63
N THR A 44 5.74 -11.55 -2.68
CA THR A 44 6.46 -10.79 -3.70
C THR A 44 7.42 -9.83 -3.01
N LYS A 45 8.59 -9.66 -3.61
CA LYS A 45 9.61 -8.74 -3.08
C LYS A 45 9.58 -7.38 -3.76
N CYS A 46 8.78 -7.25 -4.81
CA CYS A 46 8.67 -6.01 -5.56
C CYS A 46 7.22 -5.57 -5.64
N SER A 47 6.94 -4.41 -5.09
CA SER A 47 5.62 -3.80 -5.20
C SER A 47 5.51 -3.09 -6.54
N LYS A 48 4.41 -3.30 -7.23
CA LYS A 48 4.13 -2.54 -8.44
C LYS A 48 3.45 -1.23 -8.07
N VAL A 49 3.92 -0.14 -8.64
CA VAL A 49 3.32 1.17 -8.40
C VAL A 49 1.85 1.18 -8.82
N SER A 50 1.50 0.45 -9.89
CA SER A 50 0.12 0.35 -10.34
C SER A 50 -0.80 -0.26 -9.27
N THR A 51 -0.31 -1.25 -8.52
CA THR A 51 -1.06 -1.86 -7.42
C THR A 51 -1.25 -0.86 -6.28
N ILE A 52 -0.18 -0.15 -5.93
CA ILE A 52 -0.24 0.87 -4.89
C ILE A 52 -1.21 1.99 -5.30
N LYS A 53 -1.16 2.42 -6.56
CA LYS A 53 -2.07 3.44 -7.06
C LYS A 53 -3.52 2.99 -6.98
N ALA A 54 -3.81 1.72 -7.32
CA ALA A 54 -5.15 1.18 -7.23
C ALA A 54 -5.66 1.23 -5.78
N PHE A 55 -4.84 0.82 -4.83
CA PHE A 55 -5.18 0.93 -3.41
C PHE A 55 -5.46 2.38 -3.03
N CYS A 56 -4.61 3.31 -3.45
CA CYS A 56 -4.77 4.74 -3.15
C CYS A 56 -6.09 5.28 -3.71
N GLN A 57 -6.43 4.93 -4.94
CA GLN A 57 -7.68 5.37 -5.55
C GLN A 57 -8.89 4.85 -4.78
N GLY A 58 -8.87 3.59 -4.40
CA GLY A 58 -9.95 3.01 -3.62
C GLY A 58 -10.02 3.58 -2.21
N ALA A 59 -8.90 3.98 -1.63
CA ALA A 59 -8.83 4.59 -0.31
C ALA A 59 -9.12 6.09 -0.33
N GLY A 60 -9.16 6.72 -1.52
CA GLY A 60 -9.43 8.14 -1.63
C GLY A 60 -8.24 9.04 -1.30
N ILE A 61 -7.02 8.57 -1.54
CA ILE A 61 -5.81 9.36 -1.33
C ILE A 61 -4.98 9.41 -2.61
N THR A 62 -4.05 10.36 -2.68
CA THR A 62 -3.12 10.47 -3.79
C THR A 62 -1.87 9.63 -3.51
N LEU A 63 -1.10 9.33 -4.57
CA LEU A 63 0.21 8.69 -4.40
C LEU A 63 1.14 9.56 -3.57
N SER A 64 1.11 10.86 -3.76
CA SER A 64 1.92 11.79 -2.99
C SER A 64 1.61 11.68 -1.49
N ALA A 65 0.33 11.65 -1.14
CA ALA A 65 -0.10 11.50 0.25
C ALA A 65 0.29 10.15 0.82
N PHE A 66 0.22 9.10 -0.01
CA PHE A 66 0.63 7.76 0.41
C PHE A 66 2.09 7.73 0.85
N PHE A 67 2.98 8.33 0.06
CA PHE A 67 4.41 8.30 0.32
C PHE A 67 4.91 9.46 1.21
N ASP A 68 4.00 10.27 1.74
CA ASP A 68 4.35 11.43 2.56
C ASP A 68 4.57 11.02 4.03
N LYS A 69 5.58 10.20 4.25
CA LYS A 69 6.01 9.76 5.58
C LYS A 69 7.53 9.65 5.61
N GLU A 70 8.10 10.04 6.74
CA GLU A 70 9.56 10.05 6.90
C GLU A 70 10.17 8.68 6.80
N TYR A 71 9.48 7.64 7.27
CA TYR A 71 10.04 6.30 7.26
C TYR A 71 10.25 5.74 5.84
N PHE A 72 9.69 6.36 4.81
CA PHE A 72 10.02 5.99 3.43
C PHE A 72 11.43 6.40 3.03
N ASN A 73 12.04 7.32 3.77
CA ASN A 73 13.40 7.77 3.55
C ASN A 73 14.40 7.17 4.54
N ASP A 74 13.91 6.43 5.52
CA ASP A 74 14.70 5.95 6.65
C ASP A 74 14.84 4.43 6.63
N PHE A 75 15.33 3.89 5.52
CA PHE A 75 15.60 2.48 5.38
C PHE A 75 16.96 2.26 4.75
N GLU A 76 17.56 1.12 5.11
CA GLU A 76 18.87 0.73 4.56
C GLU A 76 18.69 -0.08 3.30
N GLU A 77 19.52 0.19 2.33
CA GLU A 77 19.59 -0.57 1.10
C GLU A 77 20.93 -1.30 0.99
#